data_5a1e892c3084fb62120c7f246b6ea8f2
#
_entry.id   5a1e892c3084fb62120c7f246b6ea8f2
#
_cell.length_a   1.000
_cell.length_b   1.000
_cell.length_c   1.000
_cell.angle_alpha   90.00
_cell.angle_beta   90.00
_cell.angle_gamma   90.00
#
_symmetry.space_group_name_H-M   'P 1'
#
loop_
_entity.id
_entity.type
_entity.pdbx_description
1 polymer ?
#
loop_
_entity_poly.entity_id
_entity_poly.type
_entity_poly.pdbx_seq_one_letter_code
_entity_poly.pdbx_strand_id
1 'polypeptide(L)'
;LVLDEPVGSALNTAARSAIYEQQRYAQSHDVPWGVSECAYAAGDHTLAYQYAPQGVPRLALRRTPADDLVVAPYATGLAAMFDRPAAEANFLTFESLKARADWGFIEALDFSTERQSGGSRFQWVSTFMAHHQGMTLVALTNVLLDGAPRRWTMANARLRAVSGLLQE
;
A
#
# COMPACT_ATOMS: atom_id res chain seq x y z
N LEU A 1 8.26 0.30 -9.31
CA LEU A 1 7.60 -0.90 -9.85
C LEU A 1 8.23 -1.41 -11.15
N VAL A 2 8.43 -0.54 -12.13
CA VAL A 2 8.80 -0.94 -13.49
C VAL A 2 10.18 -0.42 -13.93
N LEU A 3 10.73 0.58 -13.24
CA LEU A 3 12.09 1.07 -13.48
C LEU A 3 13.07 0.43 -12.50
N ASP A 4 14.30 0.29 -12.92
CA ASP A 4 15.37 -0.18 -12.05
C ASP A 4 15.84 0.96 -11.15
N GLU A 5 15.84 0.71 -9.86
CA GLU A 5 16.20 1.69 -8.83
C GLU A 5 17.33 1.10 -8.00
N PRO A 6 18.54 1.64 -8.12
CA PRO A 6 19.71 1.07 -7.45
C PRO A 6 19.55 1.04 -5.93
N VAL A 7 20.00 -0.04 -5.32
CA VAL A 7 20.10 -0.15 -3.87
C VAL A 7 21.03 0.95 -3.35
N GLY A 8 20.56 1.71 -2.36
CA GLY A 8 21.32 2.84 -1.80
C GLY A 8 21.08 4.19 -2.49
N SER A 9 20.31 4.24 -3.60
CA SER A 9 19.85 5.50 -4.16
C SER A 9 18.98 6.27 -3.16
N ALA A 10 18.82 7.57 -3.37
CA ALA A 10 17.97 8.42 -2.51
C ALA A 10 16.54 7.89 -2.44
N LEU A 11 15.97 7.50 -3.59
CA LEU A 11 14.60 6.96 -3.65
C LEU A 11 14.49 5.59 -2.96
N ASN A 12 15.45 4.69 -3.16
CA ASN A 12 15.47 3.40 -2.47
C ASN A 12 15.55 3.57 -0.94
N THR A 13 16.40 4.47 -0.48
CA THR A 13 16.54 4.80 0.94
C THR A 13 15.26 5.42 1.49
N ALA A 14 14.63 6.35 0.77
CA ALA A 14 13.36 6.95 1.16
C ALA A 14 12.23 5.92 1.24
N ALA A 15 12.14 4.99 0.28
CA ALA A 15 11.14 3.92 0.28
C ALA A 15 11.30 3.00 1.52
N ARG A 16 12.52 2.60 1.86
CA ARG A 16 12.78 1.79 3.06
C ARG A 16 12.43 2.54 4.34
N SER A 17 12.78 3.82 4.43
CA SER A 17 12.43 4.66 5.58
C SER A 17 10.91 4.83 5.71
N ALA A 18 10.20 4.98 4.59
CA ALA A 18 8.75 5.05 4.58
C ALA A 18 8.10 3.75 5.10
N ILE A 19 8.58 2.58 4.66
CA ILE A 19 8.10 1.29 5.16
C ILE A 19 8.31 1.16 6.67
N TYR A 20 9.48 1.55 7.16
CA TYR A 20 9.77 1.53 8.59
C TYR A 20 8.82 2.42 9.40
N GLU A 21 8.54 3.65 8.94
CA GLU A 21 7.59 4.54 9.60
C GLU A 21 6.14 4.03 9.54
N GLN A 22 5.76 3.36 8.46
CA GLN A 22 4.48 2.66 8.32
C GLN A 22 4.33 1.57 9.41
N GLN A 23 5.33 0.73 9.56
CA GLN A 23 5.34 -0.36 10.55
C GLN A 23 5.29 0.18 11.98
N ARG A 24 6.09 1.23 12.29
CA ARG A 24 6.07 1.88 13.60
C ARG A 24 4.71 2.48 13.94
N TYR A 25 4.12 3.18 12.99
CA TYR A 25 2.82 3.81 13.17
C TYR A 25 1.73 2.76 13.43
N ALA A 26 1.69 1.72 12.61
CA ALA A 26 0.75 0.63 12.75
C ALA A 26 0.90 -0.10 14.10
N GLN A 27 2.12 -0.37 14.54
CA GLN A 27 2.40 -0.98 15.84
C GLN A 27 1.87 -0.12 17.00
N SER A 28 2.01 1.20 16.92
CA SER A 28 1.51 2.09 17.98
C SER A 28 -0.02 2.17 18.05
N HIS A 29 -0.73 1.72 17.01
CA HIS A 29 -2.20 1.69 16.92
C HIS A 29 -2.77 0.26 16.95
N ASP A 30 -1.91 -0.74 17.05
CA ASP A 30 -2.30 -2.16 17.02
C ASP A 30 -3.15 -2.53 15.79
N VAL A 31 -2.68 -2.13 14.60
CA VAL A 31 -3.33 -2.38 13.29
C VAL A 31 -2.31 -2.92 12.28
N PRO A 32 -2.75 -3.55 11.16
CA PRO A 32 -1.86 -3.81 10.04
C PRO A 32 -1.27 -2.51 9.52
N TRP A 33 -0.06 -2.56 8.98
CA TRP A 33 0.51 -1.39 8.33
C TRP A 33 0.08 -1.28 6.87
N GLY A 34 0.10 -0.05 6.33
CA GLY A 34 -0.30 0.22 4.95
C GLY A 34 -1.20 1.45 4.81
N VAL A 35 -1.06 2.44 5.72
CA VAL A 35 -1.80 3.71 5.59
C VAL A 35 -1.36 4.40 4.30
N SER A 36 -2.25 4.48 3.34
CA SER A 36 -1.98 4.99 2.00
C SER A 36 -3.25 5.53 1.36
N GLU A 37 -3.10 6.25 0.25
CA GLU A 37 -4.21 6.74 -0.54
C GLU A 37 -5.17 5.59 -0.90
N CYS A 38 -6.41 5.65 -0.47
CA CYS A 38 -7.39 4.58 -0.68
C CYS A 38 -8.83 5.06 -0.45
N ALA A 39 -9.78 4.20 -0.82
CA ALA A 39 -11.17 4.38 -0.40
C ALA A 39 -11.32 4.07 1.10
N TYR A 40 -12.29 4.71 1.74
CA TYR A 40 -12.59 4.56 3.16
C TYR A 40 -14.09 4.35 3.40
N ALA A 41 -14.48 3.96 4.61
CA ALA A 41 -15.83 3.50 4.93
C ALA A 41 -16.84 4.66 5.13
N ALA A 42 -16.86 5.61 4.20
CA ALA A 42 -17.90 6.62 4.09
C ALA A 42 -18.50 6.57 2.69
N GLY A 43 -19.81 6.40 2.62
CA GLY A 43 -20.55 6.39 1.35
C GLY A 43 -21.12 7.77 1.03
N ASP A 44 -21.23 8.08 -0.25
CA ASP A 44 -22.05 9.17 -0.74
C ASP A 44 -23.54 8.75 -0.87
N HIS A 45 -24.37 9.63 -1.42
CA HIS A 45 -25.80 9.35 -1.67
C HIS A 45 -26.04 8.19 -2.68
N THR A 46 -25.01 7.77 -3.42
CA THR A 46 -25.06 6.61 -4.34
C THR A 46 -24.53 5.34 -3.70
N LEU A 47 -24.14 5.37 -2.42
CA LEU A 47 -23.49 4.30 -1.67
C LEU A 47 -22.08 3.97 -2.19
N ALA A 48 -21.48 4.83 -3.01
CA ALA A 48 -20.10 4.70 -3.42
C ALA A 48 -19.16 5.11 -2.29
N TYR A 49 -18.11 4.33 -2.06
CA TYR A 49 -17.07 4.68 -1.09
C TYR A 49 -16.37 6.00 -1.46
N GLN A 50 -16.09 6.80 -0.45
CA GLN A 50 -15.26 7.99 -0.60
C GLN A 50 -13.79 7.60 -0.72
N TYR A 51 -12.97 8.49 -1.29
CA TYR A 51 -11.55 8.27 -1.54
C TYR A 51 -10.73 9.44 -1.01
N ALA A 52 -9.61 9.17 -0.36
CA ALA A 52 -8.76 10.22 0.19
C ALA A 52 -7.27 9.82 0.18
N PRO A 53 -6.36 10.82 0.14
CA PRO A 53 -4.92 10.61 0.24
C PRO A 53 -4.53 10.37 1.71
N GLN A 54 -4.88 9.21 2.23
CA GLN A 54 -4.48 8.77 3.58
C GLN A 54 -2.95 8.68 3.69
N GLY A 55 -2.41 8.96 4.86
CA GLY A 55 -0.96 8.88 5.06
C GLY A 55 -0.56 8.85 6.53
N VAL A 56 0.54 8.18 6.82
CA VAL A 56 1.18 8.24 8.14
C VAL A 56 1.58 9.69 8.43
N PRO A 57 1.24 10.26 9.60
CA PRO A 57 1.44 11.69 9.90
C PRO A 57 2.87 12.22 9.68
N ARG A 58 3.88 11.37 9.89
CA ARG A 58 5.29 11.74 9.66
C ARG A 58 5.70 11.73 8.20
N LEU A 59 4.94 11.07 7.34
CA LEU A 59 5.24 10.91 5.91
C LEU A 59 4.31 11.76 5.03
N ALA A 60 3.14 12.11 5.54
CA ALA A 60 2.13 12.82 4.77
C ALA A 60 2.52 14.29 4.56
N LEU A 61 2.39 14.76 3.32
CA LEU A 61 2.53 16.18 2.96
C LEU A 61 1.36 17.02 3.49
N ARG A 62 0.19 16.41 3.64
CA ARG A 62 -0.99 17.01 4.28
C ARG A 62 -1.32 16.21 5.52
N ARG A 63 -1.71 16.89 6.57
CA ARG A 63 -2.21 16.21 7.76
C ARG A 63 -3.60 15.69 7.45
N THR A 64 -3.76 14.37 7.49
CA THR A 64 -5.07 13.73 7.62
C THR A 64 -5.68 14.12 8.96
N PRO A 65 -7.02 14.12 9.10
CA PRO A 65 -7.64 14.19 10.40
C PRO A 65 -6.96 13.21 11.35
N ALA A 66 -6.75 13.63 12.61
CA ALA A 66 -5.97 12.84 13.57
C ALA A 66 -6.57 11.45 13.84
N ASP A 67 -7.88 11.31 13.60
CA ASP A 67 -8.64 10.08 13.88
C ASP A 67 -8.83 9.18 12.64
N ASP A 68 -8.36 9.62 11.47
CA ASP A 68 -8.42 8.81 10.24
C ASP A 68 -7.31 7.75 10.25
N LEU A 69 -7.73 6.50 10.33
CA LEU A 69 -6.83 5.34 10.32
C LEU A 69 -7.36 4.30 9.34
N VAL A 70 -6.98 4.43 8.08
CA VAL A 70 -7.38 3.52 7.01
C VAL A 70 -6.14 2.83 6.45
N VAL A 71 -6.15 1.51 6.40
CA VAL A 71 -5.01 0.70 5.95
C VAL A 71 -5.37 -0.11 4.72
N ALA A 72 -4.54 -0.02 3.70
CA ALA A 72 -4.76 -0.61 2.39
C ALA A 72 -3.76 -1.74 2.09
N PRO A 73 -4.23 -2.96 1.79
CA PRO A 73 -3.35 -4.10 1.51
C PRO A 73 -2.38 -3.88 0.33
N TYR A 74 -2.74 -3.07 -0.67
CA TYR A 74 -1.87 -2.84 -1.81
C TYR A 74 -0.52 -2.20 -1.43
N ALA A 75 -0.50 -1.37 -0.38
CA ALA A 75 0.75 -0.78 0.11
C ALA A 75 1.72 -1.86 0.63
N THR A 76 1.19 -2.93 1.23
CA THR A 76 1.96 -4.12 1.59
C THR A 76 2.56 -4.80 0.35
N GLY A 77 1.77 -4.91 -0.73
CA GLY A 77 2.25 -5.45 -2.00
C GLY A 77 3.45 -4.68 -2.54
N LEU A 78 3.38 -3.34 -2.53
CA LEU A 78 4.49 -2.48 -2.95
C LEU A 78 5.74 -2.68 -2.07
N ALA A 79 5.55 -2.75 -0.76
CA ALA A 79 6.64 -2.92 0.19
C ALA A 79 7.32 -4.29 0.10
N ALA A 80 6.65 -5.32 -0.42
CA ALA A 80 7.21 -6.65 -0.61
C ALA A 80 8.48 -6.66 -1.48
N MET A 81 8.65 -5.66 -2.35
CA MET A 81 9.87 -5.48 -3.14
C MET A 81 11.10 -5.04 -2.32
N PHE A 82 10.90 -4.56 -1.09
CA PHE A 82 11.93 -4.04 -0.20
C PHE A 82 12.11 -4.89 1.06
N ASP A 83 11.01 -5.42 1.58
CA ASP A 83 10.98 -6.24 2.81
C ASP A 83 9.92 -7.33 2.67
N ARG A 84 10.29 -8.40 1.97
CA ARG A 84 9.39 -9.53 1.71
C ARG A 84 8.88 -10.21 2.99
N PRO A 85 9.73 -10.52 4.01
CA PRO A 85 9.24 -11.17 5.23
C PRO A 85 8.20 -10.34 5.97
N ALA A 86 8.42 -9.02 6.10
CA ALA A 86 7.46 -8.14 6.77
C ALA A 86 6.15 -8.01 5.97
N ALA A 87 6.23 -7.94 4.64
CA ALA A 87 5.04 -7.91 3.79
C ALA A 87 4.22 -9.22 3.90
N GLU A 88 4.87 -10.37 3.91
CA GLU A 88 4.22 -11.67 4.07
C GLU A 88 3.47 -11.74 5.41
N ALA A 89 4.13 -11.37 6.51
CA ALA A 89 3.51 -11.33 7.84
C ALA A 89 2.29 -10.39 7.88
N ASN A 90 2.38 -9.23 7.22
CA ASN A 90 1.28 -8.27 7.17
C ASN A 90 0.12 -8.76 6.31
N PHE A 91 0.36 -9.43 5.19
CA PHE A 91 -0.69 -10.09 4.41
C PHE A 91 -1.43 -11.17 5.21
N LEU A 92 -0.71 -11.98 5.99
CA LEU A 92 -1.33 -12.95 6.89
C LEU A 92 -2.20 -12.27 7.96
N THR A 93 -1.78 -11.10 8.44
CA THR A 93 -2.60 -10.28 9.34
C THR A 93 -3.88 -9.81 8.64
N PHE A 94 -3.81 -9.30 7.42
CA PHE A 94 -4.99 -8.93 6.63
C PHE A 94 -5.92 -10.13 6.38
N GLU A 95 -5.38 -11.30 6.09
CA GLU A 95 -6.17 -12.54 5.95
C GLU A 95 -6.90 -12.91 7.24
N SER A 96 -6.23 -12.82 8.39
CA SER A 96 -6.85 -13.09 9.69
C SER A 96 -8.02 -12.15 9.98
N LEU A 97 -7.95 -10.91 9.50
CA LEU A 97 -9.00 -9.89 9.57
C LEU A 97 -10.05 -10.00 8.45
N LYS A 98 -10.02 -11.08 7.66
CA LYS A 98 -10.95 -11.33 6.56
C LYS A 98 -10.95 -10.26 5.46
N ALA A 99 -9.81 -9.62 5.24
CA ALA A 99 -9.63 -8.64 4.18
C ALA A 99 -9.39 -9.29 2.80
N ARG A 100 -9.24 -10.61 2.72
CA ARG A 100 -9.15 -11.35 1.46
C ARG A 100 -10.52 -11.88 1.05
N ALA A 101 -10.91 -11.62 -0.19
CA ALA A 101 -12.13 -12.09 -0.82
C ALA A 101 -11.82 -12.85 -2.13
N ASP A 102 -12.85 -13.22 -2.90
CA ASP A 102 -12.70 -14.05 -4.11
C ASP A 102 -11.80 -13.44 -5.19
N TRP A 103 -11.73 -12.11 -5.26
CA TRP A 103 -10.95 -11.35 -6.24
C TRP A 103 -9.60 -10.84 -5.72
N GLY A 104 -9.17 -11.29 -4.55
CA GLY A 104 -7.96 -10.83 -3.88
C GLY A 104 -8.24 -10.04 -2.61
N PHE A 105 -7.28 -9.23 -2.18
CA PHE A 105 -7.49 -8.34 -1.03
C PHE A 105 -8.44 -7.20 -1.40
N ILE A 106 -9.40 -6.90 -0.51
CA ILE A 106 -10.28 -5.73 -0.64
C ILE A 106 -9.46 -4.45 -0.53
N GLU A 107 -10.10 -3.34 -0.84
CA GLU A 107 -9.45 -2.03 -0.93
C GLU A 107 -8.78 -1.59 0.35
N ALA A 108 -9.50 -1.65 1.49
CA ALA A 108 -8.97 -1.21 2.77
C ALA A 108 -9.73 -1.79 3.97
N LEU A 109 -9.11 -1.67 5.14
CA LEU A 109 -9.75 -1.76 6.45
C LEU A 109 -9.72 -0.38 7.10
N ASP A 110 -10.89 0.14 7.47
CA ASP A 110 -11.05 1.46 8.08
C ASP A 110 -11.20 1.32 9.60
N PHE A 111 -10.16 1.67 10.32
CA PHE A 111 -10.09 1.64 11.78
C PHE A 111 -10.48 2.98 12.44
N SER A 112 -10.91 3.96 11.65
CA SER A 112 -11.28 5.29 12.16
C SER A 112 -12.47 5.19 13.11
N THR A 113 -12.33 5.72 14.29
CA THR A 113 -13.31 5.58 15.38
C THR A 113 -14.70 6.11 15.00
N GLU A 114 -14.75 7.22 14.26
CA GLU A 114 -16.01 7.84 13.83
C GLU A 114 -16.81 7.00 12.82
N ARG A 115 -16.15 6.06 12.13
CA ARG A 115 -16.77 5.21 11.12
C ARG A 115 -17.02 3.79 11.60
N GLN A 116 -16.67 3.46 12.83
CA GLN A 116 -16.96 2.17 13.43
C GLN A 116 -18.46 2.02 13.69
N SER A 117 -19.01 0.85 13.40
CA SER A 117 -20.40 0.53 13.64
C SER A 117 -20.58 -0.90 14.14
N GLY A 118 -21.67 -1.18 14.83
CA GLY A 118 -22.01 -2.53 15.27
C GLY A 118 -21.05 -3.15 16.26
N GLY A 119 -20.25 -2.36 16.99
CA GLY A 119 -19.24 -2.87 17.94
C GLY A 119 -18.00 -3.47 17.27
N SER A 120 -17.86 -3.33 15.95
CA SER A 120 -16.66 -3.75 15.23
C SER A 120 -15.54 -2.73 15.43
N ARG A 121 -14.31 -3.24 15.58
CA ARG A 121 -13.09 -2.42 15.68
C ARG A 121 -12.74 -1.68 14.37
N PHE A 122 -13.24 -2.15 13.24
CA PHE A 122 -13.00 -1.59 11.90
C PHE A 122 -14.16 -1.88 10.96
N GLN A 123 -14.16 -1.22 9.82
CA GLN A 123 -15.08 -1.48 8.71
C GLN A 123 -14.30 -2.02 7.50
N TRP A 124 -14.90 -2.99 6.79
CA TRP A 124 -14.38 -3.46 5.51
C TRP A 124 -14.77 -2.48 4.40
N VAL A 125 -13.79 -2.01 3.65
CA VAL A 125 -14.03 -1.26 2.41
C VAL A 125 -14.05 -2.27 1.26
N SER A 126 -15.20 -2.92 1.10
CA SER A 126 -15.39 -4.08 0.24
C SER A 126 -15.55 -3.69 -1.23
N THR A 127 -14.53 -3.05 -1.78
CA THR A 127 -14.41 -2.73 -3.21
C THR A 127 -13.03 -3.12 -3.72
N PHE A 128 -12.80 -3.05 -5.02
CA PHE A 128 -11.54 -3.39 -5.67
C PHE A 128 -11.18 -2.30 -6.67
N MET A 129 -10.09 -1.60 -6.43
CA MET A 129 -9.60 -0.60 -7.37
C MET A 129 -8.60 -1.23 -8.34
N ALA A 130 -8.88 -1.12 -9.64
CA ALA A 130 -8.07 -1.75 -10.68
C ALA A 130 -6.58 -1.35 -10.61
N HIS A 131 -6.30 -0.08 -10.31
CA HIS A 131 -4.91 0.39 -10.19
C HIS A 131 -4.20 -0.19 -8.98
N HIS A 132 -4.85 -0.31 -7.80
CA HIS A 132 -4.27 -0.93 -6.62
C HIS A 132 -4.01 -2.43 -6.81
N GLN A 133 -4.95 -3.13 -7.43
CA GLN A 133 -4.75 -4.54 -7.80
C GLN A 133 -3.60 -4.69 -8.81
N GLY A 134 -3.56 -3.82 -9.83
CA GLY A 134 -2.48 -3.80 -10.82
C GLY A 134 -1.11 -3.52 -10.22
N MET A 135 -0.99 -2.54 -9.33
CA MET A 135 0.25 -2.25 -8.61
C MET A 135 0.70 -3.44 -7.75
N THR A 136 -0.23 -4.06 -7.03
CA THR A 136 0.06 -5.26 -6.22
C THR A 136 0.57 -6.40 -7.10
N LEU A 137 -0.11 -6.71 -8.22
CA LEU A 137 0.31 -7.76 -9.15
C LEU A 137 1.70 -7.52 -9.71
N VAL A 138 2.01 -6.30 -10.16
CA VAL A 138 3.33 -5.97 -10.69
C VAL A 138 4.40 -6.06 -9.61
N ALA A 139 4.12 -5.59 -8.40
CA ALA A 139 5.06 -5.68 -7.28
C ALA A 139 5.35 -7.14 -6.90
N LEU A 140 4.32 -7.95 -6.72
CA LEU A 140 4.49 -9.37 -6.40
C LEU A 140 5.15 -10.15 -7.55
N THR A 141 4.87 -9.80 -8.81
CA THR A 141 5.56 -10.39 -9.96
C THR A 141 7.05 -10.05 -9.94
N ASN A 142 7.44 -8.82 -9.55
CA ASN A 142 8.85 -8.49 -9.35
C ASN A 142 9.51 -9.36 -8.28
N VAL A 143 8.81 -9.61 -7.16
CA VAL A 143 9.33 -10.43 -6.05
C VAL A 143 9.43 -11.90 -6.45
N LEU A 144 8.41 -12.45 -7.10
CA LEU A 144 8.30 -13.88 -7.39
C LEU A 144 9.10 -14.31 -8.64
N LEU A 145 9.26 -13.40 -9.62
CA LEU A 145 9.96 -13.66 -10.88
C LEU A 145 11.25 -12.84 -11.00
N ASP A 146 11.88 -12.55 -9.87
CA ASP A 146 13.18 -11.90 -9.80
C ASP A 146 13.29 -10.63 -10.67
N GLY A 147 12.34 -9.71 -10.53
CA GLY A 147 12.33 -8.44 -11.25
C GLY A 147 11.96 -8.51 -12.72
N ALA A 148 11.24 -9.54 -13.16
CA ALA A 148 10.86 -9.70 -14.57
C ALA A 148 10.16 -8.45 -15.16
N PRO A 149 9.17 -7.83 -14.53
CA PRO A 149 8.55 -6.59 -15.03
C PRO A 149 9.56 -5.46 -15.25
N ARG A 150 10.51 -5.28 -14.34
CA ARG A 150 11.58 -4.30 -14.51
C ARG A 150 12.47 -4.63 -15.70
N ARG A 151 12.90 -5.88 -15.85
CA ARG A 151 13.71 -6.30 -17.00
C ARG A 151 12.98 -6.07 -18.33
N TRP A 152 11.67 -6.37 -18.40
CA TRP A 152 10.88 -6.13 -19.60
C TRP A 152 10.80 -4.63 -19.93
N THR A 153 10.58 -3.79 -18.95
CA THR A 153 10.56 -2.34 -19.13
C THR A 153 11.91 -1.80 -19.56
N MET A 154 13.00 -2.27 -18.93
CA MET A 154 14.36 -1.84 -19.23
C MET A 154 14.89 -2.38 -20.58
N ALA A 155 14.21 -3.35 -21.20
CA ALA A 155 14.49 -3.74 -22.57
C ALA A 155 14.13 -2.63 -23.59
N ASN A 156 13.21 -1.72 -23.24
CA ASN A 156 12.89 -0.56 -24.06
C ASN A 156 13.99 0.53 -23.93
N ALA A 157 14.62 0.89 -25.04
CA ALA A 157 15.74 1.83 -25.03
C ALA A 157 15.38 3.24 -24.52
N ARG A 158 14.14 3.72 -24.74
CA ARG A 158 13.68 5.03 -24.26
C ARG A 158 13.51 5.02 -22.75
N LEU A 159 12.90 3.96 -22.20
CA LEU A 159 12.70 3.83 -20.76
C LEU A 159 14.03 3.63 -20.02
N ARG A 160 14.95 2.88 -20.62
CA ARG A 160 16.32 2.71 -20.09
C ARG A 160 17.07 4.05 -20.03
N ALA A 161 16.91 4.93 -21.03
CA ALA A 161 17.54 6.25 -21.01
C ALA A 161 17.02 7.13 -19.85
N VAL A 162 15.72 7.03 -19.53
CA VAL A 162 15.12 7.76 -18.39
C VAL A 162 15.65 7.25 -17.05
N SER A 163 15.97 5.97 -16.91
CA SER A 163 16.45 5.41 -15.64
C SER A 163 17.77 6.02 -15.17
N GLY A 164 18.58 6.57 -16.07
CA GLY A 164 19.79 7.32 -15.73
C GLY A 164 19.51 8.57 -14.88
N LEU A 165 18.34 9.19 -15.03
CA LEU A 165 17.92 10.35 -14.25
C LEU A 165 17.55 10.01 -12.79
N LEU A 166 17.39 8.74 -12.47
CA LEU A 166 17.07 8.28 -11.11
C LEU A 166 18.32 7.96 -10.29
N GLN A 167 19.51 8.12 -10.88
CA GLN A 167 20.79 7.76 -10.27
C GLN A 167 21.54 8.98 -9.70
N GLU A 168 21.02 10.18 -9.90
CA GLU A 168 21.49 11.43 -9.32
C GLU A 168 20.75 11.69 -7.99
#